data_ce94a041a6b80a53ccb2a8d6102532ff
#
_entry.id   ce94a041a6b80a53ccb2a8d6102532ff
#
_cell.length_a   1.000
_cell.length_b   1.000
_cell.length_c   1.000
_cell.angle_alpha   90.00
_cell.angle_beta   90.00
_cell.angle_gamma   90.00
#
_symmetry.space_group_name_H-M   'P 1'
#
loop_
_entity.id
_entity.type
_entity.pdbx_description
1 polymer ?
#
loop_
_entity_poly.entity_id
_entity_poly.type
_entity_poly.pdbx_seq_one_letter_code
_entity_poly.pdbx_strand_id
1 'polypeptide(L)'
;VLFRSPESAAYIMVLYLDGSEFAIFRSPDLLHWTEASRLNADAMWECPDLFRLPIDGADKWVFWSADGYYMLGAFDGFRFTPETPVLMAYATRLPYAAQTYANVPERVISVAWLRMKDDTRGFHSMMAIPAELSLRRTPDGIRLAFQPVRELDAVRGEPLFLPRRSDSAEFPLADTPCELLFRCKPNQPLTLTIGGTVLTAENARLHIQ
;
A
#
# COMPACT_ATOMS: atom_id res chain seq x y z
N VAL A 1 5.78 -3.10 13.91
CA VAL A 1 4.53 -2.43 14.29
C VAL A 1 4.13 -2.76 15.72
N LEU A 2 3.36 -1.89 16.38
CA LEU A 2 2.85 -2.05 17.74
C LEU A 2 1.38 -1.58 17.80
N PHE A 3 0.49 -2.43 18.29
CA PHE A 3 -0.93 -2.08 18.50
C PHE A 3 -1.53 -2.87 19.66
N ARG A 4 -2.71 -2.46 20.14
CA ARG A 4 -3.48 -3.22 21.11
C ARG A 4 -4.50 -4.10 20.39
N SER A 5 -4.37 -5.41 20.54
CA SER A 5 -5.26 -6.37 19.89
C SER A 5 -6.64 -6.37 20.53
N PRO A 6 -7.71 -6.18 19.77
CA PRO A 6 -9.07 -6.33 20.29
C PRO A 6 -9.39 -7.79 20.64
N GLU A 7 -8.78 -8.77 19.97
CA GLU A 7 -9.02 -10.20 20.17
C GLU A 7 -8.48 -10.69 21.52
N SER A 8 -7.34 -10.16 21.95
CA SER A 8 -6.65 -10.65 23.15
C SER A 8 -6.50 -9.60 24.25
N ALA A 9 -6.94 -8.36 24.02
CA ALA A 9 -6.77 -7.21 24.91
C ALA A 9 -5.29 -6.94 25.33
N ALA A 10 -4.33 -7.59 24.67
CA ALA A 10 -2.90 -7.41 24.87
C ALA A 10 -2.30 -6.46 23.84
N TYR A 11 -1.15 -5.90 24.15
CA TYR A 11 -0.32 -5.21 23.18
C TYR A 11 0.43 -6.24 22.34
N ILE A 12 0.45 -6.01 21.03
CA ILE A 12 1.08 -6.85 20.03
C ILE A 12 2.20 -6.06 19.38
N MET A 13 3.37 -6.68 19.30
CA MET A 13 4.51 -6.14 18.57
C MET A 13 4.97 -7.17 17.55
N VAL A 14 5.13 -6.75 16.31
CA VAL A 14 5.69 -7.57 15.25
C VAL A 14 7.07 -7.04 14.92
N LEU A 15 8.07 -7.91 14.98
CA LEU A 15 9.46 -7.59 14.69
C LEU A 15 9.97 -8.45 13.52
N TYR A 16 10.81 -7.84 12.71
CA TYR A 16 11.71 -8.54 11.82
C TYR A 16 12.95 -8.99 12.61
N LEU A 17 13.37 -10.22 12.42
CA LEU A 17 14.53 -10.77 13.10
C LEU A 17 15.75 -10.84 12.16
N ASP A 18 15.67 -11.72 11.15
CA ASP A 18 16.73 -11.90 10.15
C ASP A 18 16.17 -12.70 8.94
N GLY A 19 16.79 -12.55 7.77
CA GLY A 19 16.42 -13.28 6.56
C GLY A 19 14.96 -13.05 6.16
N SER A 20 14.12 -14.04 6.38
CA SER A 20 12.66 -13.99 6.16
C SER A 20 11.89 -14.26 7.45
N GLU A 21 12.55 -14.15 8.60
CA GLU A 21 11.96 -14.50 9.89
C GLU A 21 11.41 -13.29 10.62
N PHE A 22 10.18 -13.43 11.10
CA PHE A 22 9.46 -12.45 11.90
C PHE A 22 9.00 -13.08 13.21
N ALA A 23 8.91 -12.28 14.27
CA ALA A 23 8.36 -12.70 15.55
C ALA A 23 7.21 -11.81 15.98
N ILE A 24 6.21 -12.41 16.61
CA ILE A 24 5.09 -11.73 17.22
C ILE A 24 5.27 -11.81 18.73
N PHE A 25 5.31 -10.66 19.36
CA PHE A 25 5.41 -10.51 20.81
C PHE A 25 4.12 -9.97 21.38
N ARG A 26 3.84 -10.35 22.64
CA ARG A 26 2.68 -9.89 23.41
C ARG A 26 3.13 -9.29 24.73
N SER A 27 2.40 -8.26 25.16
CA SER A 27 2.58 -7.67 26.46
C SER A 27 1.23 -7.25 27.07
N PRO A 28 0.99 -7.45 28.38
CA PRO A 28 -0.15 -6.91 29.05
C PRO A 28 -0.02 -5.41 29.37
N ASP A 29 1.20 -4.87 29.43
CA ASP A 29 1.53 -3.59 30.03
C ASP A 29 2.58 -2.75 29.30
N LEU A 30 3.06 -3.18 28.12
CA LEU A 30 4.14 -2.58 27.32
C LEU A 30 5.55 -2.71 27.94
N LEU A 31 5.69 -3.28 29.11
CA LEU A 31 6.96 -3.45 29.82
C LEU A 31 7.44 -4.90 29.78
N HIS A 32 6.54 -5.84 29.93
CA HIS A 32 6.85 -7.27 29.95
C HIS A 32 6.40 -7.94 28.65
N TRP A 33 7.35 -8.32 27.84
CA TRP A 33 7.11 -8.91 26.53
C TRP A 33 7.43 -10.39 26.51
N THR A 34 6.53 -11.16 25.90
CA THR A 34 6.71 -12.60 25.67
C THR A 34 6.54 -12.89 24.18
N GLU A 35 7.45 -13.66 23.61
CA GLU A 35 7.30 -14.16 22.26
C GLU A 35 6.09 -15.10 22.19
N ALA A 36 5.16 -14.81 21.29
CA ALA A 36 3.95 -15.59 21.10
C ALA A 36 4.07 -16.58 19.94
N SER A 37 4.68 -16.15 18.85
CA SER A 37 4.88 -16.99 17.65
C SER A 37 5.94 -16.43 16.73
N ARG A 38 6.39 -17.28 15.81
CA ARG A 38 7.24 -16.92 14.69
C ARG A 38 6.57 -17.20 13.37
N LEU A 39 6.96 -16.45 12.36
CA LEU A 39 6.53 -16.58 10.98
C LEU A 39 7.76 -16.51 10.08
N ASN A 40 7.94 -17.52 9.24
CA ASN A 40 8.88 -17.44 8.12
C ASN A 40 8.10 -17.16 6.85
N ALA A 41 8.49 -16.13 6.12
CA ALA A 41 7.81 -15.64 4.92
C ALA A 41 8.84 -15.33 3.83
N ASP A 42 9.13 -16.30 2.99
CA ASP A 42 10.10 -16.15 1.89
C ASP A 42 9.77 -14.91 1.04
N ALA A 43 10.80 -14.19 0.64
CA ALA A 43 10.73 -12.91 -0.08
C ALA A 43 10.21 -11.71 0.72
N MET A 44 9.93 -11.86 2.01
CA MET A 44 9.56 -10.76 2.90
C MET A 44 10.69 -10.46 3.87
N TRP A 45 10.93 -9.18 4.14
CA TRP A 45 11.94 -8.72 5.10
C TRP A 45 11.62 -7.32 5.60
N GLU A 46 12.16 -6.96 6.74
CA GLU A 46 12.11 -5.63 7.37
C GLU A 46 10.73 -4.98 7.51
N CYS A 47 10.64 -3.99 8.36
CA CYS A 47 9.51 -3.09 8.55
C CYS A 47 8.14 -3.78 8.53
N PRO A 48 7.91 -4.85 9.33
CA PRO A 48 6.63 -5.53 9.32
C PRO A 48 5.51 -4.61 9.78
N ASP A 49 4.34 -4.76 9.16
CA ASP A 49 3.09 -4.19 9.63
C ASP A 49 2.02 -5.29 9.70
N LEU A 50 1.08 -5.15 10.62
CA LEU A 50 0.00 -6.09 10.81
C LEU A 50 -1.29 -5.32 11.11
N PHE A 51 -2.22 -5.34 10.16
CA PHE A 51 -3.48 -4.61 10.24
C PHE A 51 -4.61 -5.42 9.61
N ARG A 52 -5.85 -5.03 9.88
CA ARG A 52 -7.01 -5.71 9.31
C ARG A 52 -7.83 -4.81 8.42
N LEU A 53 -8.45 -5.40 7.42
CA LEU A 53 -9.31 -4.74 6.45
C LEU A 53 -10.57 -5.57 6.22
N PRO A 54 -11.74 -4.94 6.10
CA PRO A 54 -12.97 -5.63 5.81
C PRO A 54 -13.05 -6.06 4.34
N ILE A 55 -13.65 -7.23 4.11
CA ILE A 55 -14.08 -7.70 2.81
C ILE A 55 -15.26 -8.66 2.95
N ASP A 56 -16.33 -8.47 2.16
CA ASP A 56 -17.52 -9.33 2.12
C ASP A 56 -18.16 -9.57 3.50
N GLY A 57 -18.16 -8.56 4.36
CA GLY A 57 -18.74 -8.65 5.70
C GLY A 57 -17.90 -9.36 6.74
N ALA A 58 -16.65 -9.72 6.42
CA ALA A 58 -15.67 -10.28 7.35
C ALA A 58 -14.37 -9.50 7.30
N ASP A 59 -13.58 -9.61 8.35
CA ASP A 59 -12.25 -9.00 8.39
C ASP A 59 -11.18 -10.00 7.91
N LYS A 60 -10.18 -9.48 7.19
CA LYS A 60 -8.93 -10.17 6.87
C LYS A 60 -7.75 -9.40 7.44
N TRP A 61 -6.82 -10.12 8.03
CA TRP A 61 -5.56 -9.56 8.45
C TRP A 61 -4.58 -9.52 7.29
N VAL A 62 -3.82 -8.45 7.24
CA VAL A 62 -2.73 -8.22 6.29
C VAL A 62 -1.42 -8.24 7.05
N PHE A 63 -0.53 -9.14 6.71
CA PHE A 63 0.85 -9.13 7.16
C PHE A 63 1.70 -8.54 6.04
N TRP A 64 2.38 -7.45 6.33
CA TRP A 64 3.09 -6.59 5.38
C TRP A 64 4.57 -6.53 5.67
N SER A 65 5.41 -6.26 4.66
CA SER A 65 6.86 -6.04 4.78
C SER A 65 7.36 -4.86 3.95
N ALA A 66 8.62 -4.49 4.15
CA ALA A 66 9.22 -3.25 3.64
C ALA A 66 9.05 -2.99 2.15
N ASP A 67 9.25 -4.00 1.30
CA ASP A 67 9.20 -3.87 -0.18
C ASP A 67 7.77 -3.98 -0.75
N GLY A 68 6.76 -3.99 0.11
CA GLY A 68 5.37 -4.12 -0.32
C GLY A 68 4.92 -5.54 -0.62
N TYR A 69 5.67 -6.53 -0.16
CA TYR A 69 5.18 -7.90 -0.09
C TYR A 69 4.23 -8.07 1.08
N TYR A 70 3.18 -8.84 0.88
CA TYR A 70 2.17 -9.07 1.90
C TYR A 70 1.51 -10.44 1.78
N MET A 71 0.88 -10.89 2.85
CA MET A 71 -0.01 -12.03 2.89
C MET A 71 -1.35 -11.63 3.48
N LEU A 72 -2.42 -12.26 3.02
CA LEU A 72 -3.72 -12.20 3.66
C LEU A 72 -3.91 -13.44 4.53
N GLY A 73 -4.57 -13.27 5.67
CA GLY A 73 -4.78 -14.37 6.59
C GLY A 73 -5.66 -14.03 7.77
N ALA A 74 -5.54 -14.83 8.81
CA ALA A 74 -6.19 -14.64 10.09
C ALA A 74 -5.15 -14.38 11.19
N PHE A 75 -5.52 -13.60 12.20
CA PHE A 75 -4.72 -13.37 13.40
C PHE A 75 -5.60 -13.54 14.64
N ASP A 76 -5.18 -14.40 15.55
CA ASP A 76 -5.95 -14.78 16.75
C ASP A 76 -5.48 -14.06 18.03
N GLY A 77 -4.62 -13.05 17.89
CA GLY A 77 -3.97 -12.36 19.00
C GLY A 77 -2.67 -13.02 19.47
N PHE A 78 -2.28 -14.16 18.88
CA PHE A 78 -1.04 -14.88 19.18
C PHE A 78 -0.25 -15.21 17.92
N ARG A 79 -0.92 -15.64 16.88
CA ARG A 79 -0.33 -16.14 15.64
C ARG A 79 -1.04 -15.58 14.41
N PHE A 80 -0.26 -15.20 13.42
CA PHE A 80 -0.75 -14.96 12.08
C PHE A 80 -0.75 -16.27 11.30
N THR A 81 -1.89 -16.64 10.72
CA THR A 81 -2.05 -17.82 9.86
C THR A 81 -2.29 -17.35 8.43
N PRO A 82 -1.31 -17.51 7.51
CA PRO A 82 -1.48 -17.12 6.12
C PRO A 82 -2.57 -17.94 5.43
N GLU A 83 -3.40 -17.29 4.63
CA GLU A 83 -4.39 -17.91 3.74
C GLU A 83 -4.06 -17.69 2.27
N THR A 84 -3.06 -16.85 1.96
CA THR A 84 -2.53 -16.64 0.62
C THR A 84 -1.03 -16.89 0.58
N PRO A 85 -0.46 -17.17 -0.59
CA PRO A 85 0.97 -17.03 -0.77
C PRO A 85 1.40 -15.58 -0.55
N VAL A 86 2.70 -15.32 -0.57
CA VAL A 86 3.23 -13.96 -0.59
C VAL A 86 2.79 -13.28 -1.89
N LEU A 87 2.17 -12.13 -1.76
CA LEU A 87 1.67 -11.26 -2.83
C LEU A 87 2.51 -9.98 -2.87
N MET A 88 2.53 -9.31 -4.01
CA MET A 88 3.24 -8.05 -4.19
C MET A 88 2.25 -6.92 -4.49
N ALA A 89 2.35 -5.83 -3.76
CA ALA A 89 1.48 -4.67 -3.90
C ALA A 89 2.05 -3.59 -4.83
N TYR A 90 3.37 -3.44 -4.87
CA TYR A 90 4.02 -2.38 -5.64
C TYR A 90 4.49 -2.87 -7.00
N ALA A 91 4.24 -2.06 -8.04
CA ALA A 91 4.72 -2.33 -9.40
C ALA A 91 6.22 -2.00 -9.59
N THR A 92 6.81 -1.25 -8.67
CA THR A 92 8.22 -0.83 -8.71
C THR A 92 8.87 -1.00 -7.34
N ARG A 93 10.19 -0.92 -7.28
CA ARG A 93 10.94 -0.92 -6.02
C ARG A 93 11.12 0.48 -5.41
N LEU A 94 10.45 1.49 -5.94
CA LEU A 94 10.56 2.87 -5.45
C LEU A 94 9.96 3.04 -4.05
N PRO A 95 8.71 2.59 -3.77
CA PRO A 95 8.17 2.65 -2.42
C PRO A 95 8.83 1.60 -1.52
N TYR A 96 9.12 1.99 -0.28
CA TYR A 96 9.76 1.13 0.72
C TYR A 96 9.31 1.48 2.14
N ALA A 97 9.46 0.54 3.08
CA ALA A 97 9.26 0.73 4.52
C ALA A 97 7.93 1.39 4.87
N ALA A 98 6.86 1.07 4.11
CA ALA A 98 5.54 1.60 4.39
C ALA A 98 5.02 1.13 5.75
N GLN A 99 4.36 2.05 6.47
CA GLN A 99 3.69 1.76 7.73
C GLN A 99 2.30 2.37 7.73
N THR A 100 1.39 1.75 8.47
CA THR A 100 0.05 2.30 8.66
C THR A 100 0.01 3.27 9.84
N TYR A 101 -0.84 4.29 9.74
CA TYR A 101 -1.07 5.21 10.85
C TYR A 101 -1.87 4.54 11.96
N ALA A 102 -1.43 4.71 13.19
CA ALA A 102 -2.19 4.30 14.37
C ALA A 102 -3.32 5.29 14.67
N ASN A 103 -4.37 4.79 15.35
CA ASN A 103 -5.49 5.60 15.86
C ASN A 103 -6.26 6.40 14.80
N VAL A 104 -6.33 5.88 13.59
CA VAL A 104 -7.23 6.40 12.56
C VAL A 104 -8.51 5.56 12.57
N PRO A 105 -9.63 6.06 13.10
CA PRO A 105 -10.86 5.28 13.18
C PRO A 105 -11.41 4.98 11.79
N GLU A 106 -11.91 3.77 11.59
CA GLU A 106 -12.63 3.31 10.39
C GLU A 106 -11.83 3.28 9.08
N ARG A 107 -10.55 3.65 9.12
CA ARG A 107 -9.68 3.65 7.93
C ARG A 107 -8.30 3.08 8.26
N VAL A 108 -7.70 2.44 7.28
CA VAL A 108 -6.28 2.08 7.31
C VAL A 108 -5.55 2.93 6.27
N ILE A 109 -4.69 3.80 6.73
CA ILE A 109 -3.92 4.72 5.88
C ILE A 109 -2.45 4.36 5.99
N SER A 110 -1.82 4.13 4.85
CA SER A 110 -0.39 3.82 4.76
C SER A 110 0.39 4.95 4.09
N VAL A 111 1.63 5.12 4.52
CA VAL A 111 2.59 6.00 3.87
C VAL A 111 3.92 5.27 3.70
N ALA A 112 4.56 5.43 2.55
CA ALA A 112 5.83 4.80 2.20
C ALA A 112 6.93 5.85 2.01
N TRP A 113 8.18 5.43 2.20
CA TRP A 113 9.33 6.15 1.73
C TRP A 113 9.56 5.87 0.24
N LEU A 114 9.71 6.91 -0.59
CA LEU A 114 10.11 6.80 -1.99
C LEU A 114 11.62 6.95 -2.10
N ARG A 115 12.32 5.89 -2.46
CA ARG A 115 13.79 5.81 -2.59
C ARG A 115 14.27 6.49 -3.87
N MET A 116 14.10 7.78 -3.98
CA MET A 116 14.53 8.57 -5.13
C MET A 116 16.02 8.86 -5.06
N LYS A 117 16.68 8.91 -6.21
CA LYS A 117 18.11 9.16 -6.33
C LYS A 117 18.46 10.62 -6.67
N ASP A 118 17.51 11.52 -6.56
CA ASP A 118 17.74 12.92 -6.93
C ASP A 118 18.38 13.70 -5.78
N ASP A 119 19.61 14.13 -5.96
CA ASP A 119 20.39 14.91 -4.99
C ASP A 119 20.40 16.42 -5.30
N THR A 120 19.69 16.85 -6.35
CA THR A 120 19.80 18.23 -6.87
C THR A 120 19.07 19.25 -6.01
N ARG A 121 18.22 18.83 -5.08
CA ARG A 121 17.33 19.68 -4.29
C ARG A 121 17.76 19.88 -2.84
N GLY A 122 18.95 19.41 -2.44
CA GLY A 122 19.45 19.55 -1.06
C GLY A 122 18.80 18.61 -0.04
N PHE A 123 17.96 17.66 -0.48
CA PHE A 123 17.42 16.55 0.30
C PHE A 123 17.33 15.29 -0.55
N HIS A 124 17.31 14.14 0.09
CA HIS A 124 17.30 12.83 -0.57
C HIS A 124 15.96 12.14 -0.33
N SER A 125 15.38 11.57 -1.41
CA SER A 125 14.10 10.86 -1.34
C SER A 125 12.90 11.76 -0.95
N MET A 126 11.74 11.15 -0.80
CA MET A 126 10.52 11.82 -0.34
C MET A 126 9.54 10.80 0.26
N MET A 127 8.50 11.27 0.93
CA MET A 127 7.38 10.43 1.31
C MET A 127 6.40 10.29 0.15
N ALA A 128 5.83 9.09 0.02
CA ALA A 128 4.71 8.87 -0.89
C ALA A 128 3.47 9.66 -0.44
N ILE A 129 2.57 9.89 -1.37
CA ILE A 129 1.23 10.34 -1.03
C ILE A 129 0.58 9.27 -0.13
N PRO A 130 0.07 9.63 1.05
CA PRO A 130 -0.64 8.67 1.89
C PRO A 130 -1.81 8.05 1.15
N ALA A 131 -1.98 6.75 1.32
CA ALA A 131 -3.03 5.99 0.65
C ALA A 131 -3.93 5.28 1.67
N GLU A 132 -5.23 5.38 1.45
CA GLU A 132 -6.22 4.57 2.15
C GLU A 132 -6.23 3.17 1.53
N LEU A 133 -6.12 2.15 2.39
CA LEU A 133 -6.04 0.76 2.01
C LEU A 133 -7.41 0.10 2.07
N SER A 134 -7.68 -0.76 1.11
CA SER A 134 -8.87 -1.61 1.09
C SER A 134 -8.56 -2.96 0.44
N LEU A 135 -9.43 -3.94 0.63
CA LEU A 135 -9.37 -5.21 -0.08
C LEU A 135 -10.39 -5.22 -1.24
N ARG A 136 -9.99 -5.77 -2.37
CA ARG A 136 -10.85 -5.90 -3.55
C ARG A 136 -10.75 -7.31 -4.15
N ARG A 137 -11.89 -7.81 -4.64
CA ARG A 137 -11.90 -9.02 -5.45
C ARG A 137 -11.43 -8.71 -6.86
N THR A 138 -10.53 -9.52 -7.35
CA THR A 138 -10.03 -9.50 -8.72
C THR A 138 -10.16 -10.90 -9.32
N PRO A 139 -10.01 -11.07 -10.65
CA PRO A 139 -9.95 -12.41 -11.25
C PRO A 139 -8.89 -13.33 -10.63
N ASP A 140 -7.80 -12.77 -10.11
CA ASP A 140 -6.69 -13.49 -9.48
C ASP A 140 -6.87 -13.68 -7.97
N GLY A 141 -8.04 -13.37 -7.42
CA GLY A 141 -8.35 -13.45 -5.98
C GLY A 141 -8.40 -12.09 -5.29
N ILE A 142 -8.40 -12.10 -3.96
CA ILE A 142 -8.42 -10.87 -3.16
C ILE A 142 -7.06 -10.18 -3.24
N ARG A 143 -7.09 -8.86 -3.47
CA ARG A 143 -5.89 -8.01 -3.55
C ARG A 143 -6.03 -6.76 -2.69
N LEU A 144 -4.91 -6.28 -2.18
CA LEU A 144 -4.81 -4.99 -1.53
C LEU A 144 -4.93 -3.89 -2.60
N ALA A 145 -5.75 -2.89 -2.33
CA ALA A 145 -5.97 -1.72 -3.18
C ALA A 145 -5.58 -0.46 -2.42
N PHE A 146 -4.98 0.48 -3.14
CA PHE A 146 -4.50 1.77 -2.64
C PHE A 146 -5.30 2.88 -3.30
N GLN A 147 -5.79 3.79 -2.50
CA GLN A 147 -6.45 4.99 -2.99
C GLN A 147 -5.85 6.22 -2.28
N PRO A 148 -5.45 7.27 -3.01
CA PRO A 148 -5.00 8.48 -2.36
C PRO A 148 -6.01 8.95 -1.31
N VAL A 149 -5.52 9.45 -0.18
CA VAL A 149 -6.41 9.87 0.91
C VAL A 149 -7.32 11.02 0.48
N ARG A 150 -8.56 11.01 0.95
CA ARG A 150 -9.57 12.02 0.63
C ARG A 150 -9.19 13.44 1.06
N GLU A 151 -8.30 13.58 2.00
CA GLU A 151 -7.77 14.87 2.46
C GLU A 151 -7.10 15.67 1.34
N LEU A 152 -6.66 15.03 0.26
CA LEU A 152 -6.16 15.68 -0.94
C LEU A 152 -7.22 16.50 -1.66
N ASP A 153 -8.49 16.18 -1.49
CA ASP A 153 -9.59 16.96 -2.09
C ASP A 153 -9.56 18.44 -1.66
N ALA A 154 -9.08 18.70 -0.43
CA ALA A 154 -8.97 20.06 0.10
C ALA A 154 -7.86 20.90 -0.55
N VAL A 155 -6.91 20.26 -1.23
CA VAL A 155 -5.79 20.95 -1.90
C VAL A 155 -5.89 20.87 -3.43
N ARG A 156 -6.95 20.26 -3.97
CA ARG A 156 -7.22 20.31 -5.40
C ARG A 156 -7.60 21.72 -5.84
N GLY A 157 -6.96 22.14 -6.93
CA GLY A 157 -7.37 23.35 -7.66
C GLY A 157 -8.58 23.11 -8.56
N GLU A 158 -8.91 24.11 -9.35
CA GLU A 158 -9.97 24.00 -10.34
C GLU A 158 -9.64 22.93 -11.41
N PRO A 159 -10.59 22.04 -11.74
CA PRO A 159 -10.34 21.01 -12.72
C PRO A 159 -10.22 21.57 -14.13
N LEU A 160 -9.19 21.18 -14.85
CA LEU A 160 -9.06 21.43 -16.27
C LEU A 160 -9.70 20.30 -17.05
N PHE A 161 -10.79 20.57 -17.73
CA PHE A 161 -11.46 19.59 -18.60
C PHE A 161 -10.82 19.59 -19.99
N LEU A 162 -10.29 18.44 -20.38
CA LEU A 162 -9.73 18.24 -21.70
C LEU A 162 -10.80 17.67 -22.64
N PRO A 163 -10.96 18.22 -23.87
CA PRO A 163 -12.02 17.80 -24.77
C PRO A 163 -11.83 16.33 -25.23
N ARG A 164 -12.96 15.61 -25.29
CA ARG A 164 -13.08 14.18 -25.58
C ARG A 164 -12.85 13.75 -27.04
N ARG A 165 -12.33 14.61 -27.94
CA ARG A 165 -12.58 14.45 -29.39
C ARG A 165 -11.38 14.16 -30.28
N SER A 166 -10.30 13.64 -29.79
CA SER A 166 -9.22 13.20 -30.68
C SER A 166 -8.70 11.83 -30.26
N ASP A 167 -8.31 11.03 -31.23
CA ASP A 167 -7.59 9.78 -31.00
C ASP A 167 -6.21 10.04 -30.38
N SER A 168 -5.74 11.28 -30.43
CA SER A 168 -4.52 11.78 -29.79
C SER A 168 -4.67 13.25 -29.42
N ALA A 169 -4.16 13.64 -28.25
CA ALA A 169 -4.12 15.03 -27.81
C ALA A 169 -2.88 15.27 -26.95
N GLU A 170 -2.25 16.44 -27.17
CA GLU A 170 -1.11 16.90 -26.36
C GLU A 170 -1.54 18.09 -25.53
N PHE A 171 -1.12 18.11 -24.26
CA PHE A 171 -1.45 19.18 -23.32
C PHE A 171 -0.19 19.58 -22.57
N PRO A 172 0.12 20.88 -22.47
CA PRO A 172 1.16 21.34 -21.58
C PRO A 172 0.72 21.12 -20.13
N LEU A 173 1.51 20.38 -19.38
CA LEU A 173 1.37 20.32 -17.92
C LEU A 173 2.07 21.55 -17.33
N ALA A 174 1.40 22.23 -16.42
CA ALA A 174 2.04 23.27 -15.64
C ALA A 174 3.17 22.68 -14.77
N ASP A 175 4.18 23.46 -14.46
CA ASP A 175 5.28 23.07 -13.56
C ASP A 175 4.81 23.06 -12.08
N THR A 176 3.62 22.50 -11.86
CA THR A 176 2.98 22.36 -10.56
C THR A 176 2.46 20.94 -10.41
N PRO A 177 2.44 20.39 -9.18
CA PRO A 177 1.82 19.09 -8.95
C PRO A 177 0.40 19.03 -9.49
N CYS A 178 0.08 17.98 -10.22
CA CYS A 178 -1.25 17.79 -10.80
C CYS A 178 -1.74 16.35 -10.59
N GLU A 179 -3.05 16.20 -10.54
CA GLU A 179 -3.73 14.91 -10.60
C GLU A 179 -4.34 14.73 -11.99
N LEU A 180 -4.13 13.56 -12.58
CA LEU A 180 -4.68 13.22 -13.90
C LEU A 180 -5.73 12.12 -13.71
N LEU A 181 -6.98 12.40 -14.09
CA LEU A 181 -8.06 11.43 -14.02
C LEU A 181 -8.53 11.03 -15.42
N PHE A 182 -8.30 9.78 -15.78
CA PHE A 182 -8.72 9.20 -17.05
C PHE A 182 -9.83 8.20 -16.85
N ARG A 183 -10.86 8.27 -17.70
CA ARG A 183 -11.90 7.26 -17.80
C ARG A 183 -11.86 6.63 -19.18
N CYS A 184 -11.50 5.37 -19.27
CA CYS A 184 -11.49 4.60 -20.48
C CYS A 184 -12.53 3.46 -20.46
N LYS A 185 -12.94 2.99 -21.62
CA LYS A 185 -13.79 1.80 -21.70
C LYS A 185 -12.93 0.56 -21.42
N PRO A 186 -13.48 -0.49 -20.80
CA PRO A 186 -12.70 -1.67 -20.39
C PRO A 186 -11.87 -2.33 -21.49
N ASN A 187 -12.34 -2.27 -22.74
CA ASN A 187 -11.73 -2.95 -23.89
C ASN A 187 -11.08 -1.99 -24.90
N GLN A 188 -10.86 -0.72 -24.51
CA GLN A 188 -10.14 0.24 -25.36
C GLN A 188 -8.75 0.48 -24.78
N PRO A 189 -7.69 0.23 -25.55
CA PRO A 189 -6.34 0.57 -25.10
C PRO A 189 -6.22 2.09 -24.94
N LEU A 190 -5.57 2.52 -23.87
CA LEU A 190 -5.18 3.90 -23.63
C LEU A 190 -3.68 3.97 -23.46
N THR A 191 -3.04 4.81 -24.25
CA THR A 191 -1.63 5.14 -24.06
C THR A 191 -1.52 6.58 -23.63
N LEU A 192 -0.77 6.83 -22.58
CA LEU A 192 -0.51 8.14 -22.02
C LEU A 192 0.98 8.32 -21.88
N THR A 193 1.53 9.40 -22.44
CA THR A 193 2.93 9.77 -22.26
C THR A 193 3.03 11.01 -21.41
N ILE A 194 3.78 10.92 -20.30
CA ILE A 194 3.98 12.03 -19.36
C ILE A 194 5.48 12.17 -19.10
N GLY A 195 6.10 13.27 -19.52
CA GLY A 195 7.51 13.54 -19.28
C GLY A 195 8.46 12.41 -19.70
N GLY A 196 8.12 11.69 -20.79
CA GLY A 196 8.92 10.56 -21.29
C GLY A 196 8.52 9.19 -20.70
N THR A 197 7.67 9.13 -19.68
CA THR A 197 7.11 7.88 -19.16
C THR A 197 5.87 7.51 -19.95
N VAL A 198 5.80 6.26 -20.42
CA VAL A 198 4.65 5.73 -21.16
C VAL A 198 3.82 4.81 -20.27
N LEU A 199 2.55 5.15 -20.13
CA LEU A 199 1.55 4.35 -19.44
C LEU A 199 0.60 3.74 -20.48
N THR A 200 0.50 2.43 -20.53
CA THR A 200 -0.47 1.75 -21.41
C THR A 200 -1.45 0.95 -20.56
N ALA A 201 -2.72 1.27 -20.70
CA ALA A 201 -3.81 0.51 -20.09
C ALA A 201 -4.52 -0.33 -21.15
N GLU A 202 -4.47 -1.64 -21.01
CA GLU A 202 -5.09 -2.59 -21.91
C GLU A 202 -5.57 -3.83 -21.15
N ASN A 203 -6.75 -4.36 -21.49
CA ASN A 203 -7.30 -5.58 -20.88
C ASN A 203 -7.29 -5.58 -19.35
N ALA A 204 -7.66 -4.45 -18.73
CA ALA A 204 -7.62 -4.21 -17.29
C ALA A 204 -6.20 -4.34 -16.65
N ARG A 205 -5.16 -4.21 -17.46
CA ARG A 205 -3.76 -4.15 -17.00
C ARG A 205 -3.15 -2.78 -17.32
N LEU A 206 -2.33 -2.29 -16.42
CA LEU A 206 -1.53 -1.09 -16.60
C LEU A 206 -0.06 -1.49 -16.77
N HIS A 207 0.57 -1.04 -17.85
CA HIS A 207 1.99 -1.18 -18.10
C HIS A 207 2.65 0.19 -18.02
N ILE A 208 3.80 0.25 -17.38
CA ILE A 208 4.61 1.47 -17.19
C ILE A 208 5.98 1.20 -17.83
N GLN A 209 6.41 2.07 -18.76
CA GLN A 209 7.69 1.98 -19.44
C GLN A 209 8.47 3.28 -19.33
#